data_a446ffdb6a1e40d2082b90ce2aa19012
#
_entry.id   a446ffdb6a1e40d2082b90ce2aa19012
#
_cell.length_a   1.000
_cell.length_b   1.000
_cell.length_c   1.000
_cell.angle_alpha   90.00
_cell.angle_beta   90.00
_cell.angle_gamma   90.00
#
_symmetry.space_group_name_H-M   'P 1'
#
loop_
_entity.id
_entity.type
_entity.pdbx_description
1 polymer ?
#
loop_
_entity_poly.entity_id
_entity_poly.type
_entity_poly.pdbx_seq_one_letter_code
_entity_poly.pdbx_strand_id
1 'polypeptide(L)'
;MKGYSHIQAWRWAFGATLLLWGVAVWAQTVGYVVQLNGTLSVQRADGSTRILAQKSEVLLSDTLTTQKDSFATINFTDGSSATLRPNTSMKLEQYQFDKDKPQADNLGMRLLKGGLRSVTGLIGKRGNQDAYKIQTSNSTLGIRGSSGDTLDCMQGCDGVTSKSGGLARGVYHATHTGIYFMTTKGGSILIGPGQFGFAEDPDKAPVLLEEDPGLGLDPFPFTLGSFDPAQECVVR
;
A
#
# COMPACT_ATOMS: atom_id res chain seq x y z
N MET A 1 -52.26 19.02 -71.83
CA MET A 1 -51.82 17.61 -71.92
C MET A 1 -50.71 17.44 -70.90
N LYS A 2 -50.81 16.42 -70.08
CA LYS A 2 -50.14 16.19 -68.77
C LYS A 2 -48.69 15.81 -68.96
N GLY A 3 -47.78 16.46 -68.23
CA GLY A 3 -46.40 16.02 -68.01
C GLY A 3 -46.14 15.81 -66.53
N TYR A 4 -45.93 14.56 -66.11
CA TYR A 4 -45.57 14.18 -64.76
C TYR A 4 -44.05 14.29 -64.61
N SER A 5 -43.58 15.07 -63.63
CA SER A 5 -42.18 15.14 -63.22
C SER A 5 -41.96 14.21 -62.06
N HIS A 6 -41.08 13.23 -62.24
CA HIS A 6 -40.59 12.34 -61.13
C HIS A 6 -39.49 13.06 -60.38
N ILE A 7 -39.79 13.44 -59.16
CA ILE A 7 -38.76 13.88 -58.17
C ILE A 7 -38.24 12.64 -57.52
N GLN A 8 -37.00 12.26 -57.85
CA GLN A 8 -36.22 11.23 -57.12
C GLN A 8 -35.63 11.85 -55.85
N ALA A 9 -36.14 11.43 -54.69
CA ALA A 9 -35.60 11.77 -53.41
C ALA A 9 -34.35 10.90 -53.13
N TRP A 10 -33.19 11.49 -53.17
CA TRP A 10 -31.93 10.86 -52.76
C TRP A 10 -31.83 10.90 -51.22
N ARG A 11 -32.09 9.76 -50.62
CA ARG A 11 -31.89 9.54 -49.16
C ARG A 11 -30.40 9.30 -48.91
N TRP A 12 -29.70 10.30 -48.38
CA TRP A 12 -28.36 10.17 -47.85
C TRP A 12 -28.43 9.46 -46.49
N ALA A 13 -28.07 8.17 -46.48
CA ALA A 13 -27.82 7.45 -45.23
C ALA A 13 -26.43 7.82 -44.70
N PHE A 14 -26.36 8.77 -43.78
CA PHE A 14 -25.13 9.01 -43.01
C PHE A 14 -24.99 7.90 -42.00
N GLY A 15 -24.14 6.90 -42.33
CA GLY A 15 -23.67 5.92 -41.36
C GLY A 15 -22.71 6.58 -40.37
N ALA A 16 -23.19 6.87 -39.15
CA ALA A 16 -22.35 7.34 -38.06
C ALA A 16 -21.52 6.16 -37.57
N THR A 17 -20.27 6.04 -38.02
CA THR A 17 -19.29 5.10 -37.49
C THR A 17 -18.79 5.67 -36.16
N LEU A 18 -19.33 5.18 -35.05
CA LEU A 18 -18.82 5.45 -33.69
C LEU A 18 -17.48 4.77 -33.57
N LEU A 19 -16.40 5.51 -33.76
CA LEU A 19 -15.03 5.10 -33.37
C LEU A 19 -14.95 5.09 -31.84
N LEU A 20 -15.09 3.90 -31.23
CA LEU A 20 -14.76 3.67 -29.85
C LEU A 20 -13.24 3.79 -29.70
N TRP A 21 -12.77 4.97 -29.35
CA TRP A 21 -11.40 5.16 -28.91
C TRP A 21 -11.28 4.53 -27.53
N GLY A 22 -10.74 3.31 -27.50
CA GLY A 22 -10.35 2.68 -26.26
C GLY A 22 -9.29 3.56 -25.58
N VAL A 23 -9.63 4.19 -24.47
CA VAL A 23 -8.67 4.90 -23.62
C VAL A 23 -7.78 3.83 -22.98
N ALA A 24 -6.56 3.67 -23.48
CA ALA A 24 -5.57 2.84 -22.84
C ALA A 24 -5.24 3.50 -21.49
N VAL A 25 -5.77 2.94 -20.39
CA VAL A 25 -5.39 3.33 -19.03
C VAL A 25 -3.99 2.78 -18.82
N TRP A 26 -2.99 3.64 -18.92
CA TRP A 26 -1.61 3.29 -18.58
C TRP A 26 -1.52 3.12 -17.07
N ALA A 27 -1.20 1.91 -16.63
CA ALA A 27 -1.00 1.65 -15.21
C ALA A 27 0.27 2.38 -14.75
N GLN A 28 0.13 3.26 -13.75
CA GLN A 28 1.25 4.04 -13.23
C GLN A 28 2.18 3.16 -12.40
N THR A 29 3.47 3.09 -12.75
CA THR A 29 4.50 2.49 -11.91
C THR A 29 4.74 3.38 -10.70
N VAL A 30 4.58 2.82 -9.51
CA VAL A 30 4.69 3.54 -8.23
C VAL A 30 5.93 3.13 -7.43
N GLY A 31 6.51 1.98 -7.77
CA GLY A 31 7.69 1.46 -7.08
C GLY A 31 8.21 0.16 -7.69
N TYR A 32 9.19 -0.42 -7.00
CA TYR A 32 9.88 -1.64 -7.44
C TYR A 32 10.10 -2.58 -6.26
N VAL A 33 10.09 -3.89 -6.54
CA VAL A 33 10.51 -4.92 -5.59
C VAL A 33 12.03 -4.88 -5.49
N VAL A 34 12.56 -4.47 -4.33
CA VAL A 34 14.02 -4.33 -4.13
C VAL A 34 14.62 -5.53 -3.41
N GLN A 35 13.85 -6.19 -2.56
CA GLN A 35 14.25 -7.41 -1.87
C GLN A 35 13.10 -8.42 -1.91
N LEU A 36 13.42 -9.68 -2.08
CA LEU A 36 12.46 -10.78 -2.08
C LEU A 36 13.12 -12.05 -1.55
N ASN A 37 12.49 -12.65 -0.56
CA ASN A 37 12.76 -14.00 -0.11
C ASN A 37 11.44 -14.79 -0.20
N GLY A 38 11.46 -15.93 -0.86
CA GLY A 38 10.26 -16.74 -1.12
C GLY A 38 9.43 -16.22 -2.30
N THR A 39 8.12 -16.25 -2.17
CA THR A 39 7.17 -15.96 -3.26
C THR A 39 6.35 -14.72 -3.00
N LEU A 40 6.35 -13.81 -3.96
CA LEU A 40 5.48 -12.64 -4.04
C LEU A 40 4.60 -12.75 -5.27
N SER A 41 3.30 -12.71 -5.11
CA SER A 41 2.34 -12.62 -6.20
C SER A 41 1.70 -11.23 -6.24
N VAL A 42 1.27 -10.82 -7.42
CA VAL A 42 0.48 -9.61 -7.64
C VAL A 42 -0.80 -9.95 -8.38
N GLN A 43 -1.92 -9.39 -7.93
CA GLN A 43 -3.14 -9.26 -8.70
C GLN A 43 -3.23 -7.82 -9.21
N ARG A 44 -3.25 -7.67 -10.53
CA ARG A 44 -3.34 -6.39 -11.24
C ARG A 44 -4.78 -5.87 -11.25
N ALA A 45 -4.97 -4.60 -11.59
CA ALA A 45 -6.28 -3.99 -11.73
C ALA A 45 -7.18 -4.66 -12.79
N ASP A 46 -6.59 -5.27 -13.83
CA ASP A 46 -7.28 -6.03 -14.87
C ASP A 46 -7.67 -7.46 -14.43
N GLY A 47 -7.40 -7.82 -13.18
CA GLY A 47 -7.65 -9.15 -12.60
C GLY A 47 -6.55 -10.19 -12.90
N SER A 48 -5.56 -9.88 -13.74
CA SER A 48 -4.47 -10.81 -14.02
C SER A 48 -3.60 -11.04 -12.77
N THR A 49 -3.11 -12.27 -12.61
CA THR A 49 -2.21 -12.63 -11.50
C THR A 49 -0.84 -13.02 -12.05
N ARG A 50 0.22 -12.54 -11.40
CA ARG A 50 1.61 -12.82 -11.77
C ARG A 50 2.46 -13.06 -10.53
N ILE A 51 3.54 -13.81 -10.67
CA ILE A 51 4.62 -13.88 -9.70
C ILE A 51 5.60 -12.76 -10.00
N LEU A 52 5.97 -12.00 -8.97
CA LEU A 52 6.97 -10.94 -9.07
C LEU A 52 8.34 -11.47 -8.63
N ALA A 53 9.38 -10.90 -9.22
CA ALA A 53 10.77 -11.10 -8.86
C ALA A 53 11.38 -9.78 -8.36
N GLN A 54 12.61 -9.85 -7.86
CA GLN A 54 13.39 -8.64 -7.59
C GLN A 54 13.50 -7.77 -8.85
N LYS A 55 13.40 -6.45 -8.71
CA LYS A 55 13.31 -5.42 -9.77
C LYS A 55 11.98 -5.39 -10.54
N SER A 56 11.01 -6.24 -10.22
CA SER A 56 9.67 -6.13 -10.81
C SER A 56 9.01 -4.82 -10.44
N GLU A 57 8.30 -4.23 -11.39
CA GLU A 57 7.48 -3.03 -11.17
C GLU A 57 6.24 -3.34 -10.36
N VAL A 58 5.92 -2.41 -9.46
CA VAL A 58 4.67 -2.36 -8.70
C VAL A 58 3.85 -1.19 -9.24
N LEU A 59 2.61 -1.46 -9.60
CA LEU A 59 1.71 -0.48 -10.21
C LEU A 59 0.64 -0.02 -9.22
N LEU A 60 0.06 1.14 -9.48
CA LEU A 60 -1.11 1.60 -8.76
C LEU A 60 -2.26 0.59 -8.91
N SER A 61 -3.01 0.38 -7.84
CA SER A 61 -4.10 -0.61 -7.70
C SER A 61 -3.66 -2.07 -7.62
N ASP A 62 -2.36 -2.37 -7.62
CA ASP A 62 -1.87 -3.73 -7.37
C ASP A 62 -2.26 -4.22 -5.99
N THR A 63 -2.63 -5.50 -5.91
CA THR A 63 -2.71 -6.25 -4.66
C THR A 63 -1.53 -7.22 -4.60
N LEU A 64 -0.61 -6.97 -3.68
CA LEU A 64 0.60 -7.75 -3.44
C LEU A 64 0.34 -8.78 -2.36
N THR A 65 0.74 -10.04 -2.58
CA THR A 65 0.56 -11.11 -1.61
C THR A 65 1.82 -11.94 -1.47
N THR A 66 2.38 -11.97 -0.26
CA THR A 66 3.46 -12.89 0.14
C THR A 66 2.89 -14.21 0.61
N GLN A 67 3.57 -15.30 0.27
CA GLN A 67 3.23 -16.64 0.75
C GLN A 67 3.81 -16.90 2.16
N LYS A 68 3.58 -18.10 2.69
CA LYS A 68 4.22 -18.58 3.92
C LYS A 68 5.75 -18.48 3.78
N ASP A 69 6.42 -18.07 4.84
CA ASP A 69 7.88 -17.93 4.92
C ASP A 69 8.48 -16.97 3.85
N SER A 70 7.64 -16.09 3.28
CA SER A 70 8.04 -15.15 2.24
C SER A 70 8.03 -13.71 2.74
N PHE A 71 9.04 -12.95 2.33
CA PHE A 71 9.17 -11.51 2.62
C PHE A 71 9.44 -10.75 1.33
N ALA A 72 8.89 -9.54 1.22
CA ALA A 72 9.13 -8.68 0.08
C ALA A 72 9.26 -7.22 0.52
N THR A 73 10.29 -6.54 0.06
CA THR A 73 10.44 -5.08 0.25
C THR A 73 10.18 -4.37 -1.06
N ILE A 74 9.27 -3.43 -1.03
CA ILE A 74 8.93 -2.52 -2.12
C ILE A 74 9.48 -1.14 -1.78
N ASN A 75 10.26 -0.55 -2.70
CA ASN A 75 10.63 0.85 -2.63
C ASN A 75 9.76 1.65 -3.60
N PHE A 76 9.14 2.70 -3.09
CA PHE A 76 8.33 3.64 -3.87
C PHE A 76 9.19 4.76 -4.44
N THR A 77 8.69 5.42 -5.49
CA THR A 77 9.44 6.47 -6.20
C THR A 77 9.65 7.75 -5.38
N ASP A 78 8.93 7.94 -4.26
CA ASP A 78 9.13 9.00 -3.28
C ASP A 78 10.21 8.69 -2.22
N GLY A 79 10.81 7.49 -2.27
CA GLY A 79 11.75 6.97 -1.30
C GLY A 79 11.12 6.32 -0.05
N SER A 80 9.81 6.19 0.00
CA SER A 80 9.14 5.35 1.01
C SER A 80 9.43 3.88 0.75
N SER A 81 9.32 3.06 1.79
CA SER A 81 9.38 1.60 1.63
C SER A 81 8.31 0.87 2.44
N ALA A 82 7.89 -0.28 1.93
CA ALA A 82 7.04 -1.22 2.62
C ALA A 82 7.64 -2.62 2.54
N THR A 83 7.88 -3.24 3.69
CA THR A 83 8.34 -4.64 3.78
C THR A 83 7.18 -5.51 4.26
N LEU A 84 6.69 -6.37 3.39
CA LEU A 84 5.62 -7.32 3.67
C LEU A 84 6.19 -8.54 4.40
N ARG A 85 5.49 -8.96 5.46
CA ARG A 85 5.77 -10.18 6.23
C ARG A 85 5.19 -11.42 5.53
N PRO A 86 5.44 -12.64 6.03
CA PRO A 86 4.76 -13.84 5.53
C PRO A 86 3.23 -13.73 5.61
N ASN A 87 2.55 -14.38 4.69
CA ASN A 87 1.07 -14.45 4.63
C ASN A 87 0.37 -13.08 4.59
N THR A 88 1.05 -12.05 4.08
CA THR A 88 0.53 -10.68 4.00
C THR A 88 -0.12 -10.42 2.65
N SER A 89 -1.26 -9.73 2.68
CA SER A 89 -1.89 -9.19 1.48
C SER A 89 -2.11 -7.68 1.66
N MET A 90 -1.56 -6.89 0.74
CA MET A 90 -1.61 -5.43 0.75
C MET A 90 -1.99 -4.90 -0.62
N LYS A 91 -2.95 -3.98 -0.67
CA LYS A 91 -3.36 -3.27 -1.89
C LYS A 91 -2.84 -1.84 -1.88
N LEU A 92 -2.31 -1.39 -3.02
CA LEU A 92 -1.99 0.01 -3.27
C LEU A 92 -3.21 0.74 -3.81
N GLU A 93 -3.84 1.59 -3.00
CA GLU A 93 -5.09 2.25 -3.37
C GLU A 93 -4.88 3.64 -3.94
N GLN A 94 -3.88 4.36 -3.45
CA GLN A 94 -3.59 5.72 -3.87
C GLN A 94 -2.08 5.92 -3.92
N TYR A 95 -1.62 6.60 -4.97
CA TYR A 95 -0.25 7.07 -5.06
C TYR A 95 -0.18 8.30 -5.98
N GLN A 96 0.29 9.39 -5.44
CA GLN A 96 0.62 10.60 -6.17
C GLN A 96 1.88 11.20 -5.57
N PHE A 97 2.89 11.39 -6.39
CA PHE A 97 4.14 12.01 -5.99
C PHE A 97 4.62 12.95 -7.09
N ASP A 98 4.75 14.22 -6.74
CA ASP A 98 5.29 15.26 -7.61
C ASP A 98 6.29 16.10 -6.81
N LYS A 99 7.55 16.13 -7.24
CA LYS A 99 8.62 16.87 -6.54
C LYS A 99 8.30 18.34 -6.36
N ASP A 100 7.58 18.91 -7.31
CA ASP A 100 7.26 20.34 -7.37
C ASP A 100 5.91 20.69 -6.72
N LYS A 101 5.07 19.69 -6.41
CA LYS A 101 3.73 19.87 -5.85
C LYS A 101 3.50 19.06 -4.58
N PRO A 102 4.24 19.30 -3.49
CA PRO A 102 4.18 18.48 -2.27
C PRO A 102 2.81 18.46 -1.61
N GLN A 103 1.95 19.44 -1.84
CA GLN A 103 0.58 19.47 -1.32
C GLN A 103 -0.36 18.43 -1.97
N ALA A 104 -0.01 17.95 -3.16
CA ALA A 104 -0.75 16.93 -3.89
C ALA A 104 -0.25 15.51 -3.58
N ASP A 105 0.84 15.37 -2.82
CA ASP A 105 1.39 14.07 -2.45
C ASP A 105 0.36 13.22 -1.72
N ASN A 106 0.29 11.93 -2.07
CA ASN A 106 -0.60 10.97 -1.43
C ASN A 106 -0.06 9.54 -1.59
N LEU A 107 -0.06 8.77 -0.52
CA LEU A 107 0.19 7.34 -0.51
C LEU A 107 -0.81 6.65 0.41
N GLY A 108 -1.70 5.86 -0.18
CA GLY A 108 -2.70 5.07 0.52
C GLY A 108 -2.49 3.58 0.26
N MET A 109 -2.22 2.83 1.32
CA MET A 109 -2.14 1.37 1.31
C MET A 109 -3.28 0.79 2.12
N ARG A 110 -3.81 -0.36 1.69
CA ARG A 110 -4.74 -1.17 2.48
C ARG A 110 -4.10 -2.50 2.82
N LEU A 111 -3.85 -2.72 4.10
CA LEU A 111 -3.44 -4.03 4.64
C LEU A 111 -4.70 -4.88 4.81
N LEU A 112 -4.84 -5.91 3.99
CA LEU A 112 -6.01 -6.80 4.00
C LEU A 112 -5.86 -7.92 5.04
N LYS A 113 -4.62 -8.36 5.27
CA LYS A 113 -4.22 -9.31 6.32
C LYS A 113 -2.71 -9.36 6.47
N GLY A 114 -2.23 -9.90 7.60
CA GLY A 114 -0.82 -10.10 7.87
C GLY A 114 -0.15 -8.85 8.41
N GLY A 115 1.08 -8.56 8.00
CA GLY A 115 1.81 -7.43 8.55
C GLY A 115 2.82 -6.82 7.62
N LEU A 116 3.10 -5.56 7.85
CA LEU A 116 4.10 -4.82 7.10
C LEU A 116 4.90 -3.88 8.00
N ARG A 117 6.16 -3.68 7.65
CA ARG A 117 6.97 -2.54 8.12
C ARG A 117 6.89 -1.43 7.09
N SER A 118 6.57 -0.22 7.53
CA SER A 118 6.56 0.97 6.69
C SER A 118 7.64 1.95 7.12
N VAL A 119 8.32 2.56 6.14
CA VAL A 119 9.27 3.66 6.34
C VAL A 119 8.88 4.78 5.38
N THR A 120 8.62 5.98 5.89
CA THR A 120 8.20 7.10 5.04
C THR A 120 9.38 7.70 4.29
N GLY A 121 9.17 7.97 3.01
CA GLY A 121 10.04 8.77 2.15
C GLY A 121 9.69 10.26 2.22
N LEU A 122 9.54 10.90 1.06
CA LEU A 122 9.15 12.30 0.96
C LEU A 122 7.66 12.51 1.25
N ILE A 123 6.79 11.58 0.81
CA ILE A 123 5.38 11.58 1.21
C ILE A 123 5.30 11.33 2.71
N GLY A 124 4.57 12.19 3.44
CA GLY A 124 4.47 12.13 4.90
C GLY A 124 5.54 12.92 5.66
N LYS A 125 6.59 13.43 4.98
CA LYS A 125 7.61 14.34 5.57
C LYS A 125 7.44 15.78 5.12
N ARG A 126 6.71 16.03 4.04
CA ARG A 126 6.49 17.35 3.45
C ARG A 126 5.03 17.52 3.01
N GLY A 127 4.60 18.74 2.78
CA GLY A 127 3.26 19.03 2.23
C GLY A 127 2.11 18.65 3.16
N ASN A 128 1.21 17.83 2.69
CA ASN A 128 0.04 17.38 3.44
C ASN A 128 0.43 16.36 4.51
N GLN A 129 0.17 16.66 5.79
CA GLN A 129 0.49 15.77 6.91
C GLN A 129 -0.34 14.48 6.93
N ASP A 130 -1.47 14.45 6.23
CA ASP A 130 -2.35 13.27 6.11
C ASP A 130 -2.12 12.50 4.80
N ALA A 131 -1.03 12.80 4.09
CA ALA A 131 -0.72 12.22 2.79
C ALA A 131 -0.39 10.72 2.84
N TYR A 132 0.15 10.22 3.95
CA TYR A 132 0.56 8.82 4.07
C TYR A 132 -0.38 8.07 5.02
N LYS A 133 -1.10 7.06 4.48
CA LYS A 133 -2.08 6.29 5.25
C LYS A 133 -1.96 4.79 5.00
N ILE A 134 -2.15 4.01 6.07
CA ILE A 134 -2.36 2.57 6.00
C ILE A 134 -3.75 2.29 6.56
N GLN A 135 -4.64 1.79 5.72
CA GLN A 135 -5.95 1.29 6.14
C GLN A 135 -5.83 -0.19 6.48
N THR A 136 -6.48 -0.61 7.54
CA THR A 136 -6.54 -1.99 8.01
C THR A 136 -7.99 -2.45 8.09
N SER A 137 -8.23 -3.66 8.62
CA SER A 137 -9.59 -4.20 8.75
C SER A 137 -10.49 -3.37 9.67
N ASN A 138 -9.94 -2.72 10.71
CA ASN A 138 -10.73 -2.03 11.72
C ASN A 138 -10.22 -0.61 12.07
N SER A 139 -9.10 -0.18 11.49
CA SER A 139 -8.50 1.11 11.81
C SER A 139 -7.78 1.73 10.62
N THR A 140 -7.43 2.99 10.75
CA THR A 140 -6.56 3.72 9.81
C THR A 140 -5.38 4.29 10.58
N LEU A 141 -4.18 4.05 10.05
CA LEU A 141 -2.95 4.63 10.54
C LEU A 141 -2.55 5.81 9.64
N GLY A 142 -2.50 7.01 10.22
CA GLY A 142 -1.89 8.19 9.60
C GLY A 142 -0.45 8.31 10.06
N ILE A 143 0.46 8.69 9.16
CA ILE A 143 1.91 8.62 9.41
C ILE A 143 2.54 9.98 9.18
N ARG A 144 3.37 10.41 10.13
CA ARG A 144 4.14 11.67 10.02
C ARG A 144 5.62 11.42 10.21
N GLY A 145 6.35 11.26 9.08
CA GLY A 145 7.80 11.16 9.08
C GLY A 145 8.36 10.01 9.89
N SER A 146 7.83 8.79 9.72
CA SER A 146 7.97 7.73 10.71
C SER A 146 8.40 6.40 10.10
N SER A 147 8.82 5.48 10.97
CA SER A 147 8.92 4.06 10.69
C SER A 147 8.20 3.26 11.76
N GLY A 148 7.55 2.17 11.37
CA GLY A 148 6.80 1.33 12.29
C GLY A 148 6.26 0.08 11.64
N ASP A 149 5.75 -0.81 12.47
CA ASP A 149 5.22 -2.11 12.10
C ASP A 149 3.73 -2.18 12.38
N THR A 150 2.96 -2.61 11.41
CA THR A 150 1.51 -2.80 11.51
C THR A 150 1.17 -4.25 11.25
N LEU A 151 0.37 -4.86 12.15
CA LEU A 151 -0.17 -6.21 11.99
C LEU A 151 -1.68 -6.17 12.04
N ASP A 152 -2.32 -6.78 11.06
CA ASP A 152 -3.75 -7.03 11.02
C ASP A 152 -4.02 -8.49 11.40
N CYS A 153 -4.42 -8.71 12.66
CA CYS A 153 -4.69 -10.02 13.27
C CYS A 153 -6.19 -10.35 13.33
N MET A 154 -7.03 -9.66 12.55
CA MET A 154 -8.47 -9.92 12.55
C MET A 154 -8.83 -11.33 12.05
N GLN A 155 -8.00 -11.93 11.21
CA GLN A 155 -8.13 -13.31 10.73
C GLN A 155 -7.12 -14.28 11.36
N GLY A 156 -6.47 -13.88 12.47
CA GLY A 156 -5.34 -14.56 13.09
C GLY A 156 -4.01 -13.90 12.75
N CYS A 157 -3.01 -14.13 13.60
CA CYS A 157 -1.64 -13.67 13.41
C CYS A 157 -0.72 -14.87 13.19
N ASP A 158 -0.74 -15.43 12.00
CA ASP A 158 0.15 -16.54 11.63
C ASP A 158 1.61 -16.06 11.62
N GLY A 159 2.48 -16.80 12.33
CA GLY A 159 3.91 -16.53 12.36
C GLY A 159 4.34 -15.41 13.33
N VAL A 160 3.46 -14.94 14.21
CA VAL A 160 3.80 -14.05 15.32
C VAL A 160 3.67 -14.81 16.63
N THR A 161 4.79 -15.04 17.29
CA THR A 161 4.81 -15.67 18.63
C THR A 161 4.79 -14.58 19.69
N SER A 162 3.64 -14.39 20.33
CA SER A 162 3.55 -13.57 21.54
C SER A 162 4.24 -14.25 22.70
N LYS A 163 4.87 -13.46 23.57
CA LYS A 163 5.45 -13.95 24.84
C LYS A 163 4.40 -14.59 25.77
N SER A 164 3.12 -14.29 25.56
CA SER A 164 2.00 -14.70 26.42
C SER A 164 1.05 -15.72 25.79
N GLY A 165 1.40 -16.34 24.63
CA GLY A 165 0.63 -17.49 24.08
C GLY A 165 -0.15 -17.13 22.82
N GLY A 166 -0.34 -16.18 22.23
CA GLY A 166 -1.08 -15.76 21.04
C GLY A 166 -1.59 -14.32 21.15
N LEU A 167 -1.58 -13.61 20.06
CA LEU A 167 -2.14 -12.26 20.02
C LEU A 167 -3.67 -12.33 19.96
N ALA A 168 -4.35 -11.46 20.72
CA ALA A 168 -5.78 -11.25 20.59
C ALA A 168 -6.12 -10.76 19.17
N ARG A 169 -7.36 -11.00 18.75
CA ARG A 169 -7.84 -10.46 17.47
C ARG A 169 -7.88 -8.93 17.54
N GLY A 170 -7.39 -8.30 16.48
CA GLY A 170 -7.32 -6.84 16.40
C GLY A 170 -6.18 -6.38 15.50
N VAL A 171 -5.97 -5.10 15.44
CA VAL A 171 -4.86 -4.47 14.72
C VAL A 171 -3.85 -3.93 15.72
N TYR A 172 -2.60 -4.27 15.51
CA TYR A 172 -1.47 -3.84 16.33
C TYR A 172 -0.56 -2.91 15.55
N HIS A 173 0.02 -1.95 16.25
CA HIS A 173 1.06 -1.09 15.68
C HIS A 173 2.17 -0.83 16.68
N ALA A 174 3.42 -0.89 16.20
CA ALA A 174 4.62 -0.50 16.94
C ALA A 174 5.32 0.64 16.20
N THR A 175 5.55 1.76 16.88
CA THR A 175 6.28 2.90 16.32
C THR A 175 7.76 2.80 16.66
N HIS A 176 8.63 2.83 15.64
CA HIS A 176 10.09 2.88 15.85
C HIS A 176 10.59 4.31 15.88
N THR A 177 10.18 5.13 14.91
CA THR A 177 10.54 6.55 14.83
C THR A 177 9.34 7.38 14.44
N GLY A 178 9.35 8.67 14.77
CA GLY A 178 8.30 9.61 14.39
C GLY A 178 6.99 9.36 15.14
N ILE A 179 5.86 9.64 14.52
CA ILE A 179 4.53 9.60 15.14
C ILE A 179 3.54 8.91 14.22
N TYR A 180 2.71 8.03 14.79
CA TYR A 180 1.56 7.44 14.14
C TYR A 180 0.27 7.87 14.84
N PHE A 181 -0.79 8.03 14.05
CA PHE A 181 -2.15 8.21 14.55
C PHE A 181 -2.95 6.97 14.18
N MET A 182 -3.42 6.24 15.17
CA MET A 182 -4.33 5.12 14.95
C MET A 182 -5.75 5.60 15.22
N THR A 183 -6.61 5.48 14.22
CA THR A 183 -7.99 5.99 14.23
C THR A 183 -8.96 4.87 13.93
N THR A 184 -10.00 4.74 14.73
CA THR A 184 -11.20 3.93 14.52
C THR A 184 -12.43 4.86 14.51
N LYS A 185 -13.64 4.32 14.36
CA LYS A 185 -14.86 5.11 14.56
C LYS A 185 -15.04 5.55 16.03
N GLY A 186 -14.52 4.75 16.97
CA GLY A 186 -14.61 5.05 18.41
C GLY A 186 -13.65 6.13 18.90
N GLY A 187 -12.64 6.52 18.12
CA GLY A 187 -11.68 7.55 18.49
C GLY A 187 -10.31 7.39 17.86
N SER A 188 -9.36 8.17 18.37
CA SER A 188 -7.98 8.18 17.87
C SER A 188 -6.99 8.23 19.01
N ILE A 189 -5.82 7.60 18.82
CA ILE A 189 -4.66 7.73 19.70
C ILE A 189 -3.43 8.15 18.89
N LEU A 190 -2.48 8.76 19.58
CA LEU A 190 -1.15 9.04 19.11
C LEU A 190 -0.20 7.98 19.64
N ILE A 191 0.67 7.42 18.76
CA ILE A 191 1.63 6.38 19.11
C ILE A 191 3.02 6.92 18.77
N GLY A 192 3.79 7.26 19.81
CA GLY A 192 5.15 7.78 19.70
C GLY A 192 6.20 6.67 19.61
N PRO A 193 7.49 7.03 19.47
CA PRO A 193 8.59 6.06 19.41
C PRO A 193 8.63 5.13 20.62
N GLY A 194 8.79 3.82 20.37
CA GLY A 194 8.80 2.78 21.39
C GLY A 194 7.44 2.46 22.00
N GLN A 195 6.36 3.08 21.53
CA GLN A 195 5.01 2.80 21.98
C GLN A 195 4.30 1.81 21.07
N PHE A 196 3.28 1.15 21.63
CA PHE A 196 2.47 0.13 20.97
C PHE A 196 1.01 0.53 21.04
N GLY A 197 0.31 0.46 19.91
CA GLY A 197 -1.12 0.71 19.81
C GLY A 197 -1.88 -0.57 19.47
N PHE A 198 -3.13 -0.64 19.93
CA PHE A 198 -4.03 -1.75 19.68
C PHE A 198 -5.44 -1.24 19.38
N ALA A 199 -6.02 -1.72 18.29
CA ALA A 199 -7.42 -1.54 17.94
C ALA A 199 -8.10 -2.91 17.90
N GLU A 200 -8.97 -3.18 18.88
CA GLU A 200 -9.72 -4.43 18.98
C GLU A 200 -10.88 -4.45 17.99
N ASP A 201 -11.61 -3.35 17.94
CA ASP A 201 -12.91 -3.23 17.28
C ASP A 201 -13.01 -1.87 16.55
N PRO A 202 -13.63 -1.81 15.35
CA PRO A 202 -13.77 -0.54 14.63
C PRO A 202 -14.62 0.50 15.35
N ASP A 203 -15.52 0.11 16.25
CA ASP A 203 -16.43 1.00 16.95
C ASP A 203 -15.91 1.41 18.35
N LYS A 204 -14.81 0.80 18.83
CA LYS A 204 -14.11 1.15 20.07
C LYS A 204 -12.91 2.04 19.79
N ALA A 205 -12.62 2.97 20.71
CA ALA A 205 -11.38 3.74 20.65
C ALA A 205 -10.15 2.81 20.75
N PRO A 206 -9.11 3.02 19.96
CA PRO A 206 -7.86 2.28 20.11
C PRO A 206 -7.18 2.65 21.43
N VAL A 207 -6.28 1.79 21.92
CA VAL A 207 -5.58 1.98 23.20
C VAL A 207 -4.07 1.87 23.00
N LEU A 208 -3.29 2.54 23.87
CA LEU A 208 -1.87 2.26 24.02
C LEU A 208 -1.72 1.02 24.89
N LEU A 209 -0.78 0.13 24.51
CA LEU A 209 -0.39 -1.00 25.33
C LEU A 209 0.78 -0.59 26.23
N GLU A 210 0.80 -1.10 27.46
CA GLU A 210 1.83 -0.79 28.46
C GLU A 210 3.17 -1.46 28.10
N GLU A 211 3.12 -2.64 27.45
CA GLU A 211 4.28 -3.43 27.08
C GLU A 211 4.22 -3.88 25.62
N ASP A 212 5.39 -4.25 25.08
CA ASP A 212 5.47 -4.90 23.78
C ASP A 212 4.68 -6.22 23.82
N PRO A 213 3.60 -6.35 23.03
CA PRO A 213 2.81 -7.56 23.00
C PRO A 213 3.57 -8.75 22.36
N GLY A 214 4.83 -8.57 22.04
CA GLY A 214 5.66 -9.57 21.39
C GLY A 214 5.37 -9.66 19.90
N LEU A 215 5.25 -8.51 19.23
CA LEU A 215 4.98 -8.46 17.79
C LEU A 215 6.09 -9.13 16.97
N GLY A 216 7.14 -9.60 17.61
CA GLY A 216 8.19 -10.40 17.01
C GLY A 216 8.80 -9.71 15.78
N LEU A 217 9.16 -8.45 15.92
CA LEU A 217 9.58 -7.60 14.82
C LEU A 217 11.02 -7.83 14.37
N ASP A 218 11.79 -8.63 15.11
CA ASP A 218 13.14 -9.04 14.73
C ASP A 218 13.32 -10.57 14.84
N PRO A 219 14.06 -11.17 13.87
CA PRO A 219 14.76 -10.47 12.79
C PRO A 219 13.92 -10.46 11.49
N PHE A 220 13.74 -9.31 10.87
CA PHE A 220 13.51 -9.33 9.44
C PHE A 220 14.70 -10.04 8.77
N PRO A 221 14.47 -10.91 7.77
CA PRO A 221 15.56 -11.61 7.08
C PRO A 221 16.46 -10.66 6.29
N PHE A 222 16.14 -9.38 6.31
CA PHE A 222 16.91 -8.32 5.69
C PHE A 222 17.26 -7.31 6.76
N THR A 223 18.55 -7.11 7.02
CA THR A 223 19.02 -5.86 7.62
C THR A 223 18.51 -4.73 6.73
N LEU A 224 17.68 -3.84 7.26
CA LEU A 224 17.36 -2.58 6.58
C LEU A 224 18.69 -1.83 6.45
N GLY A 225 19.42 -2.10 5.37
CA GLY A 225 20.56 -1.31 5.00
C GLY A 225 20.08 0.12 4.89
N SER A 226 20.68 1.02 5.66
CA SER A 226 20.56 2.44 5.40
C SER A 226 20.78 2.60 3.90
N PHE A 227 19.78 3.09 3.19
CA PHE A 227 19.89 3.45 1.78
C PHE A 227 20.94 4.57 1.75
N ASP A 228 22.17 4.21 1.39
CA ASP A 228 23.23 5.16 1.11
C ASP A 228 23.06 5.55 -0.38
N PRO A 229 22.56 6.76 -0.67
CA PRO A 229 22.39 7.21 -2.05
C PRO A 229 23.73 7.38 -2.78
N ALA A 230 24.88 7.19 -2.10
CA ALA A 230 26.21 7.35 -2.68
C ALA A 230 26.80 6.05 -3.25
N GLN A 231 26.15 4.89 -3.12
CA GLN A 231 26.57 3.64 -3.78
C GLN A 231 25.95 3.51 -5.18
N GLU A 232 26.19 4.48 -6.05
CA GLU A 232 26.11 4.22 -7.50
C GLU A 232 27.21 3.21 -7.86
N CYS A 233 26.78 2.05 -8.35
CA CYS A 233 27.68 1.07 -8.91
C CYS A 233 28.48 1.69 -10.05
N VAL A 234 29.74 1.97 -9.81
CA VAL A 234 30.70 2.23 -10.91
C VAL A 234 30.89 0.91 -11.64
N VAL A 235 30.21 0.78 -12.77
CA VAL A 235 30.49 -0.30 -13.74
C VAL A 235 31.82 0.02 -14.37
N ARG A 236 32.84 -0.81 -14.14
CA ARG A 236 34.10 -0.86 -14.90
C ARG A 236 33.94 -1.75 -16.10
#